data_9f0b91577b92202e1b20bd4e08c4e2d3
#
_entry.id   9f0b91577b92202e1b20bd4e08c4e2d3
#
_cell.length_a   1.000
_cell.length_b   1.000
_cell.length_c   1.000
_cell.angle_alpha   90.00
_cell.angle_beta   90.00
_cell.angle_gamma   90.00
#
_symmetry.space_group_name_H-M   'P 1'
#
loop_
_entity.id
_entity.type
_entity.pdbx_description
1 polymer ?
#
loop_
_entity_poly.entity_id
_entity_poly.type
_entity_poly.pdbx_seq_one_letter_code
_entity_poly.pdbx_strand_id
1 'polypeptide(L)'
;DYAQAHGAEYNGVKVGTFGDFSCFSFYPTKNLSTFGDGGIVSTNKLKMYKKLKLLREYGWVKKNVSVQKGSNKRLDELHAGILNVKLNYLDKFNHKRISIANKFLKNIKSKKLMLPNIDNNKKHVFHLFVLRIKNNLRKNFINFLKKSDINVGIHYPIPNHKQKPFTKYCKTKLLITEKISKEIVSIPIYPFLKKTEISKIINVINKF
;
A
#
# COMPACT_ATOMS: atom_id res chain seq x y z
N ASP A 1 6.20 1.44 -8.97
CA ASP A 1 6.11 1.50 -7.51
C ASP A 1 5.17 0.42 -7.00
N TYR A 2 5.66 -0.48 -6.17
CA TYR A 2 4.93 -1.61 -5.60
C TYR A 2 4.95 -1.59 -4.07
N ALA A 3 5.13 -0.43 -3.47
CA ALA A 3 5.23 -0.25 -2.01
C ALA A 3 4.04 -0.81 -1.22
N GLN A 4 2.89 -1.06 -1.87
CA GLN A 4 1.67 -1.60 -1.26
C GLN A 4 1.18 -2.90 -1.94
N ALA A 5 2.03 -3.56 -2.73
CA ALA A 5 1.59 -4.64 -3.63
C ALA A 5 2.39 -5.96 -3.47
N HIS A 6 2.93 -6.24 -2.27
CA HIS A 6 3.69 -7.47 -2.01
C HIS A 6 2.84 -8.72 -2.27
N GLY A 7 3.22 -9.51 -3.29
CA GLY A 7 2.52 -10.72 -3.70
C GLY A 7 1.27 -10.49 -4.57
N ALA A 8 1.00 -9.25 -5.01
CA ALA A 8 -0.01 -8.97 -6.02
C ALA A 8 0.40 -9.50 -7.39
N GLU A 9 -0.59 -9.74 -8.28
CA GLU A 9 -0.35 -10.26 -9.62
C GLU A 9 -1.19 -9.50 -10.66
N TYR A 10 -0.66 -9.42 -11.87
CA TYR A 10 -1.35 -8.93 -13.05
C TYR A 10 -1.20 -9.98 -14.18
N ASN A 11 -2.31 -10.47 -14.72
CA ASN A 11 -2.34 -11.58 -15.69
C ASN A 11 -1.52 -12.81 -15.23
N GLY A 12 -1.59 -13.17 -13.95
CA GLY A 12 -0.85 -14.29 -13.36
C GLY A 12 0.64 -14.03 -13.11
N VAL A 13 1.17 -12.87 -13.51
CA VAL A 13 2.56 -12.51 -13.29
C VAL A 13 2.69 -11.63 -12.04
N LYS A 14 3.60 -12.00 -11.13
CA LYS A 14 3.83 -11.25 -9.90
C LYS A 14 4.31 -9.83 -10.20
N VAL A 15 3.74 -8.84 -9.52
CA VAL A 15 4.23 -7.45 -9.57
C VAL A 15 5.66 -7.41 -9.02
N GLY A 16 6.46 -6.47 -9.55
CA GLY A 16 7.91 -6.42 -9.25
C GLY A 16 8.77 -6.97 -10.36
N THR A 17 8.19 -7.64 -11.37
CA THR A 17 8.88 -8.12 -12.58
C THR A 17 8.72 -7.18 -13.78
N PHE A 18 7.80 -6.20 -13.68
CA PHE A 18 7.54 -5.23 -14.75
C PHE A 18 8.45 -4.02 -14.66
N GLY A 19 8.80 -3.48 -15.84
CA GLY A 19 9.62 -2.26 -15.98
C GLY A 19 11.11 -2.48 -15.72
N ASP A 20 11.84 -1.37 -15.59
CA ASP A 20 13.30 -1.40 -15.38
C ASP A 20 13.66 -1.60 -13.91
N PHE A 21 12.85 -1.03 -13.00
CA PHE A 21 13.01 -1.11 -11.56
C PHE A 21 11.66 -1.32 -10.88
N SER A 22 11.67 -2.08 -9.81
CA SER A 22 10.52 -2.26 -8.93
C SER A 22 10.88 -1.91 -7.49
N CYS A 23 10.09 -1.01 -6.89
CA CYS A 23 10.35 -0.50 -5.55
C CYS A 23 9.28 -1.01 -4.58
N PHE A 24 9.71 -1.61 -3.47
CA PHE A 24 8.85 -2.09 -2.40
C PHE A 24 9.23 -1.42 -1.08
N SER A 25 8.22 -1.18 -0.25
CA SER A 25 8.39 -0.67 1.12
C SER A 25 8.23 -1.81 2.13
N PHE A 26 9.09 -1.85 3.14
CA PHE A 26 8.97 -2.76 4.27
C PHE A 26 8.53 -2.06 5.56
N TYR A 27 7.97 -0.84 5.45
CA TYR A 27 7.41 -0.12 6.57
C TYR A 27 6.44 -0.99 7.39
N PRO A 28 6.35 -0.85 8.72
CA PRO A 28 5.64 -1.79 9.62
C PRO A 28 4.20 -2.13 9.27
N THR A 29 3.49 -1.25 8.56
CA THR A 29 2.10 -1.49 8.15
C THR A 29 1.94 -2.29 6.86
N LYS A 30 3.04 -2.53 6.10
CA LYS A 30 2.99 -3.20 4.80
C LYS A 30 2.67 -4.69 4.93
N ASN A 31 2.17 -5.30 3.83
CA ASN A 31 1.84 -6.74 3.82
C ASN A 31 3.07 -7.62 4.11
N LEU A 32 4.24 -7.24 3.60
CA LEU A 32 5.53 -7.72 4.04
C LEU A 32 6.26 -6.54 4.69
N SER A 33 6.59 -6.64 5.96
CA SER A 33 7.09 -5.51 6.75
C SER A 33 8.13 -5.95 7.78
N THR A 34 9.06 -5.06 8.08
CA THR A 34 9.95 -5.15 9.25
C THR A 34 9.42 -4.32 10.43
N PHE A 35 10.18 -4.13 11.50
CA PHE A 35 9.79 -3.36 12.68
C PHE A 35 10.21 -1.89 12.64
N GLY A 36 10.78 -1.45 11.54
CA GLY A 36 11.18 -0.07 11.29
C GLY A 36 11.12 0.23 9.79
N ASP A 37 11.82 1.27 9.37
CA ASP A 37 11.92 1.63 7.96
C ASP A 37 12.74 0.58 7.19
N GLY A 38 12.33 0.32 5.97
CA GLY A 38 13.02 -0.57 5.06
C GLY A 38 12.39 -0.58 3.68
N GLY A 39 13.13 -1.06 2.72
CA GLY A 39 12.67 -1.18 1.35
C GLY A 39 13.63 -1.98 0.49
N ILE A 40 13.18 -2.34 -0.70
CA ILE A 40 13.99 -3.03 -1.70
C ILE A 40 13.70 -2.45 -3.08
N VAL A 41 14.74 -2.42 -3.90
CA VAL A 41 14.62 -2.18 -5.34
C VAL A 41 15.06 -3.43 -6.06
N SER A 42 14.21 -3.97 -6.93
CA SER A 42 14.53 -5.12 -7.78
C SER A 42 14.64 -4.70 -9.25
N THR A 43 15.42 -5.44 -10.01
CA THR A 43 15.59 -5.27 -11.45
C THR A 43 16.06 -6.58 -12.09
N ASN A 44 15.61 -6.83 -13.32
CA ASN A 44 16.09 -7.95 -14.15
C ASN A 44 17.31 -7.58 -15.00
N LYS A 45 17.82 -6.33 -14.90
CA LYS A 45 18.93 -5.82 -15.71
C LYS A 45 20.23 -5.76 -14.89
N LEU A 46 21.21 -6.59 -15.21
CA LEU A 46 22.50 -6.66 -14.50
C LEU A 46 23.21 -5.29 -14.40
N LYS A 47 23.19 -4.49 -15.46
CA LYS A 47 23.77 -3.12 -15.45
C LYS A 47 23.11 -2.23 -14.37
N MET A 48 21.79 -2.32 -14.25
CA MET A 48 21.01 -1.55 -13.26
C MET A 48 21.27 -2.04 -11.85
N TYR A 49 21.34 -3.37 -11.65
CA TYR A 49 21.71 -3.96 -10.35
C TYR A 49 23.08 -3.48 -9.87
N LYS A 50 24.10 -3.51 -10.72
CA LYS A 50 25.45 -2.99 -10.39
C LYS A 50 25.41 -1.52 -9.98
N LYS A 51 24.64 -0.68 -10.71
CA LYS A 51 24.46 0.75 -10.38
C LYS A 51 23.75 0.94 -9.06
N LEU A 52 22.69 0.17 -8.77
CA LEU A 52 21.97 0.24 -7.49
C LEU A 52 22.86 -0.11 -6.30
N LYS A 53 23.73 -1.12 -6.42
CA LYS A 53 24.69 -1.47 -5.37
C LYS A 53 25.62 -0.30 -5.04
N LEU A 54 26.15 0.38 -6.05
CA LEU A 54 27.00 1.56 -5.84
C LEU A 54 26.21 2.71 -5.17
N LEU A 55 25.01 3.02 -5.66
CA LEU A 55 24.18 4.08 -5.11
C LEU A 55 23.78 3.81 -3.66
N ARG A 56 23.50 2.56 -3.30
CA ARG A 56 23.14 2.12 -1.96
C ARG A 56 24.25 2.31 -0.94
N GLU A 57 25.51 2.22 -1.37
CA GLU A 57 26.68 2.18 -0.50
C GLU A 57 27.76 3.16 -0.94
N TYR A 58 27.50 4.45 -0.74
CA TYR A 58 28.44 5.58 -0.94
C TYR A 58 29.09 5.66 -2.34
N GLY A 59 28.60 4.93 -3.35
CA GLY A 59 29.23 4.84 -4.67
C GLY A 59 30.49 3.98 -4.68
N TRP A 60 30.68 3.10 -3.70
CA TRP A 60 31.91 2.31 -3.54
C TRP A 60 31.99 1.14 -4.53
N VAL A 61 33.12 1.03 -5.22
CA VAL A 61 33.52 -0.19 -5.95
C VAL A 61 34.24 -1.17 -5.03
N LYS A 62 34.94 -0.65 -4.04
CA LYS A 62 35.51 -1.36 -2.89
C LYS A 62 35.47 -0.46 -1.68
N LYS A 63 35.62 -0.99 -0.48
CA LYS A 63 35.53 -0.24 0.76
C LYS A 63 36.36 1.04 0.70
N ASN A 64 35.72 2.18 0.98
CA ASN A 64 36.30 3.54 0.99
C ASN A 64 36.77 4.08 -0.38
N VAL A 65 36.41 3.45 -1.53
CA VAL A 65 36.74 3.94 -2.87
C VAL A 65 35.46 4.20 -3.66
N SER A 66 35.02 5.45 -3.68
CA SER A 66 33.86 5.92 -4.45
C SER A 66 34.24 6.25 -5.89
N VAL A 67 33.40 5.83 -6.84
CA VAL A 67 33.51 6.16 -8.27
C VAL A 67 32.35 7.02 -8.75
N GLN A 68 31.33 7.19 -7.92
CA GLN A 68 30.19 8.06 -8.17
C GLN A 68 29.56 8.51 -6.84
N LYS A 69 28.64 9.48 -6.89
CA LYS A 69 27.83 9.85 -5.74
C LYS A 69 26.93 8.69 -5.33
N GLY A 70 26.87 8.39 -4.04
CA GLY A 70 25.99 7.43 -3.44
C GLY A 70 25.73 7.82 -1.98
N SER A 71 24.91 7.06 -1.28
CA SER A 71 24.58 7.30 0.13
C SER A 71 24.47 5.99 0.88
N ASN A 72 24.43 6.04 2.21
CA ASN A 72 24.08 4.87 3.00
C ASN A 72 22.57 4.62 2.92
N LYS A 73 22.19 3.55 2.21
CA LYS A 73 20.83 3.05 2.07
C LYS A 73 20.77 1.53 2.28
N ARG A 74 21.53 1.06 3.26
CA ARG A 74 21.54 -0.36 3.64
C ARG A 74 20.27 -0.71 4.40
N LEU A 75 19.89 -1.98 4.34
CA LEU A 75 18.91 -2.59 5.22
C LEU A 75 19.70 -3.34 6.30
N ASP A 76 19.35 -3.13 7.56
CA ASP A 76 20.00 -3.81 8.69
C ASP A 76 19.73 -5.32 8.65
N GLU A 77 20.72 -6.12 9.02
CA GLU A 77 20.66 -7.58 9.03
C GLU A 77 19.53 -8.09 9.93
N LEU A 78 19.26 -7.43 11.05
CA LEU A 78 18.13 -7.75 11.92
C LEU A 78 16.79 -7.61 11.16
N HIS A 79 16.61 -6.52 10.42
CA HIS A 79 15.41 -6.29 9.61
C HIS A 79 15.32 -7.31 8.47
N ALA A 80 16.44 -7.65 7.84
CA ALA A 80 16.48 -8.69 6.81
C ALA A 80 16.11 -10.07 7.37
N GLY A 81 16.58 -10.42 8.56
CA GLY A 81 16.21 -11.65 9.27
C GLY A 81 14.69 -11.74 9.54
N ILE A 82 14.11 -10.65 10.05
CA ILE A 82 12.65 -10.55 10.29
C ILE A 82 11.87 -10.74 8.97
N LEU A 83 12.32 -10.10 7.89
CA LEU A 83 11.66 -10.21 6.58
C LEU A 83 11.72 -11.63 6.02
N ASN A 84 12.86 -12.33 6.18
CA ASN A 84 13.01 -13.73 5.77
C ASN A 84 12.00 -14.65 6.47
N VAL A 85 11.81 -14.47 7.77
CA VAL A 85 10.77 -15.22 8.51
C VAL A 85 9.37 -14.88 8.01
N LYS A 86 9.04 -13.58 7.90
CA LYS A 86 7.69 -13.13 7.50
C LYS A 86 7.35 -13.45 6.05
N LEU A 87 8.35 -13.54 5.16
CA LEU A 87 8.16 -13.89 3.76
C LEU A 87 7.50 -15.28 3.60
N ASN A 88 7.85 -16.24 4.46
CA ASN A 88 7.24 -17.57 4.45
C ASN A 88 5.73 -17.56 4.75
N TYR A 89 5.22 -16.50 5.36
CA TYR A 89 3.81 -16.32 5.70
C TYR A 89 3.07 -15.35 4.78
N LEU A 90 3.76 -14.66 3.86
CA LEU A 90 3.19 -13.60 3.04
C LEU A 90 1.94 -14.07 2.26
N ASP A 91 2.03 -15.18 1.55
CA ASP A 91 0.91 -15.68 0.75
C ASP A 91 -0.27 -16.08 1.64
N LYS A 92 -0.03 -16.74 2.77
CA LYS A 92 -1.07 -17.07 3.77
C LYS A 92 -1.77 -15.81 4.30
N PHE A 93 -1.03 -14.75 4.60
CA PHE A 93 -1.62 -13.51 5.10
C PHE A 93 -2.35 -12.73 4.00
N ASN A 94 -1.84 -12.74 2.78
CA ASN A 94 -2.53 -12.15 1.64
C ASN A 94 -3.85 -12.89 1.34
N HIS A 95 -3.90 -14.22 1.39
CA HIS A 95 -5.14 -14.98 1.25
C HIS A 95 -6.17 -14.61 2.32
N LYS A 96 -5.75 -14.41 3.58
CA LYS A 96 -6.66 -13.94 4.65
C LYS A 96 -7.19 -12.52 4.34
N ARG A 97 -6.34 -11.58 3.90
CA ARG A 97 -6.78 -10.23 3.48
C ARG A 97 -7.79 -10.30 2.34
N ILE A 98 -7.52 -11.10 1.31
CA ILE A 98 -8.43 -11.30 0.17
C ILE A 98 -9.77 -11.87 0.64
N SER A 99 -9.76 -12.87 1.52
CA SER A 99 -10.99 -13.44 2.09
C SER A 99 -11.82 -12.41 2.85
N ILE A 100 -11.17 -11.56 3.66
CA ILE A 100 -11.84 -10.47 4.38
C ILE A 100 -12.40 -9.44 3.40
N ALA A 101 -11.61 -9.02 2.40
CA ALA A 101 -12.02 -8.08 1.38
C ALA A 101 -13.23 -8.59 0.59
N ASN A 102 -13.26 -9.87 0.22
CA ASN A 102 -14.40 -10.49 -0.46
C ASN A 102 -15.67 -10.46 0.40
N LYS A 103 -15.55 -10.63 1.73
CA LYS A 103 -16.70 -10.46 2.63
C LYS A 103 -17.20 -9.02 2.64
N PHE A 104 -16.31 -8.02 2.65
CA PHE A 104 -16.68 -6.61 2.55
C PHE A 104 -17.36 -6.32 1.20
N LEU A 105 -16.77 -6.75 0.09
CA LEU A 105 -17.34 -6.56 -1.26
C LEU A 105 -18.73 -7.19 -1.40
N LYS A 106 -18.92 -8.38 -0.83
CA LYS A 106 -20.20 -9.11 -0.89
C LYS A 106 -21.29 -8.50 0.00
N ASN A 107 -20.94 -8.01 1.20
CA ASN A 107 -21.92 -7.72 2.24
C ASN A 107 -22.10 -6.22 2.58
N ILE A 108 -21.22 -5.34 2.14
CA ILE A 108 -21.45 -3.90 2.26
C ILE A 108 -22.40 -3.46 1.14
N LYS A 109 -23.57 -2.89 1.51
CA LYS A 109 -24.68 -2.58 0.60
C LYS A 109 -25.08 -1.11 0.59
N SER A 110 -24.48 -0.27 1.45
CA SER A 110 -24.83 1.16 1.51
C SER A 110 -24.64 1.84 0.14
N LYS A 111 -25.68 2.52 -0.34
CA LYS A 111 -25.69 3.25 -1.63
C LYS A 111 -24.93 4.59 -1.57
N LYS A 112 -24.58 5.06 -0.36
CA LYS A 112 -23.84 6.33 -0.15
C LYS A 112 -22.35 6.23 -0.42
N LEU A 113 -21.83 5.03 -0.64
CA LEU A 113 -20.43 4.77 -0.89
C LEU A 113 -20.21 3.89 -2.12
N MET A 114 -18.98 3.89 -2.61
CA MET A 114 -18.52 3.01 -3.69
C MET A 114 -17.44 2.09 -3.16
N LEU A 115 -17.60 0.80 -3.41
CA LEU A 115 -16.60 -0.24 -3.15
C LEU A 115 -15.53 -0.23 -4.25
N PRO A 116 -14.31 -0.71 -3.97
CA PRO A 116 -13.31 -0.93 -5.01
C PRO A 116 -13.79 -2.00 -6.00
N ASN A 117 -13.59 -1.74 -7.28
CA ASN A 117 -13.78 -2.73 -8.35
C ASN A 117 -12.43 -3.37 -8.66
N ILE A 118 -12.41 -4.70 -8.71
CA ILE A 118 -11.20 -5.47 -8.99
C ILE A 118 -11.44 -6.30 -10.24
N ASP A 119 -10.66 -6.04 -11.28
CA ASP A 119 -10.74 -6.79 -12.53
C ASP A 119 -10.23 -8.23 -12.32
N ASN A 120 -10.78 -9.18 -13.07
CA ASN A 120 -10.47 -10.61 -12.93
C ASN A 120 -9.01 -10.97 -13.26
N ASN A 121 -8.30 -10.13 -14.01
CA ASN A 121 -6.90 -10.31 -14.34
C ASN A 121 -5.93 -9.77 -13.27
N LYS A 122 -6.44 -9.30 -12.13
CA LYS A 122 -5.65 -8.72 -11.03
C LYS A 122 -5.87 -9.50 -9.74
N LYS A 123 -4.77 -9.97 -9.15
CA LYS A 123 -4.77 -10.47 -7.78
C LYS A 123 -4.42 -9.31 -6.85
N HIS A 124 -5.44 -8.64 -6.34
CA HIS A 124 -5.27 -7.55 -5.39
C HIS A 124 -5.03 -8.09 -3.98
N VAL A 125 -3.99 -7.62 -3.27
CA VAL A 125 -3.59 -8.14 -1.94
C VAL A 125 -4.13 -7.31 -0.78
N PHE A 126 -4.96 -6.32 -1.05
CA PHE A 126 -5.67 -5.49 -0.07
C PHE A 126 -4.79 -5.02 1.09
N HIS A 127 -3.67 -4.37 0.76
CA HIS A 127 -2.93 -3.62 1.77
C HIS A 127 -3.86 -2.62 2.49
N LEU A 128 -4.68 -1.92 1.72
CA LEU A 128 -5.78 -1.07 2.17
C LEU A 128 -7.08 -1.54 1.54
N PHE A 129 -8.20 -1.36 2.26
CA PHE A 129 -9.54 -1.47 1.69
C PHE A 129 -10.15 -0.08 1.65
N VAL A 130 -10.19 0.52 0.46
CA VAL A 130 -10.54 1.92 0.26
C VAL A 130 -11.97 2.03 -0.25
N LEU A 131 -12.80 2.76 0.50
CA LEU A 131 -14.14 3.17 0.11
C LEU A 131 -14.10 4.60 -0.45
N ARG A 132 -15.00 4.91 -1.39
CA ARG A 132 -15.27 6.30 -1.79
C ARG A 132 -16.63 6.71 -1.25
N ILE A 133 -16.68 7.79 -0.49
CA ILE A 133 -17.88 8.31 0.14
C ILE A 133 -18.41 9.47 -0.70
N LYS A 134 -19.61 9.30 -1.26
CA LYS A 134 -20.23 10.27 -2.16
C LYS A 134 -20.78 11.51 -1.41
N ASN A 135 -21.12 12.55 -2.17
CA ASN A 135 -21.91 13.70 -1.72
C ASN A 135 -21.33 14.45 -0.50
N ASN A 136 -19.99 14.56 -0.43
CA ASN A 136 -19.28 15.24 0.65
C ASN A 136 -19.55 14.66 2.08
N LEU A 137 -20.08 13.44 2.16
CA LEU A 137 -20.42 12.78 3.42
C LEU A 137 -19.22 12.17 4.15
N ARG A 138 -17.98 12.31 3.63
CA ARG A 138 -16.78 11.67 4.22
C ARG A 138 -16.61 11.99 5.71
N LYS A 139 -16.73 13.26 6.12
CA LYS A 139 -16.59 13.67 7.52
C LYS A 139 -17.67 13.01 8.40
N ASN A 140 -18.90 12.99 7.92
CA ASN A 140 -20.01 12.35 8.64
C ASN A 140 -19.80 10.85 8.76
N PHE A 141 -19.34 10.18 7.70
CA PHE A 141 -19.02 8.76 7.70
C PHE A 141 -17.91 8.42 8.70
N ILE A 142 -16.81 9.18 8.71
CA ILE A 142 -15.70 8.99 9.66
C ILE A 142 -16.21 9.13 11.11
N ASN A 143 -16.96 10.19 11.40
CA ASN A 143 -17.53 10.42 12.74
C ASN A 143 -18.51 9.31 13.15
N PHE A 144 -19.32 8.83 12.19
CA PHE A 144 -20.25 7.74 12.43
C PHE A 144 -19.54 6.43 12.78
N LEU A 145 -18.47 6.07 12.05
CA LEU A 145 -17.67 4.89 12.35
C LEU A 145 -16.94 5.02 13.70
N LYS A 146 -16.39 6.20 13.99
CA LYS A 146 -15.71 6.48 15.27
C LYS A 146 -16.62 6.29 16.48
N LYS A 147 -17.90 6.69 16.39
CA LYS A 147 -18.90 6.45 17.46
C LYS A 147 -19.16 4.95 17.71
N SER A 148 -18.78 4.08 16.79
CA SER A 148 -18.88 2.62 16.88
C SER A 148 -17.53 1.96 17.15
N ASP A 149 -16.50 2.71 17.59
CA ASP A 149 -15.13 2.26 17.82
C ASP A 149 -14.49 1.61 16.58
N ILE A 150 -14.82 2.12 15.39
CA ILE A 150 -14.17 1.71 14.14
C ILE A 150 -13.27 2.87 13.68
N ASN A 151 -11.96 2.71 13.88
CA ASN A 151 -10.98 3.67 13.42
C ASN A 151 -10.70 3.47 11.93
N VAL A 152 -10.59 4.59 11.20
CA VAL A 152 -10.35 4.61 9.76
C VAL A 152 -9.22 5.56 9.41
N GLY A 153 -8.62 5.37 8.24
CA GLY A 153 -7.57 6.24 7.72
C GLY A 153 -7.96 6.92 6.41
N ILE A 154 -7.19 7.94 6.02
CA ILE A 154 -7.31 8.57 4.70
C ILE A 154 -5.95 8.47 3.99
N HIS A 155 -5.87 7.70 2.92
CA HIS A 155 -4.63 7.45 2.17
C HIS A 155 -4.80 7.86 0.70
N TYR A 156 -4.61 9.19 0.34
CA TYR A 156 -4.11 10.27 1.21
C TYR A 156 -4.99 11.51 1.08
N PRO A 157 -5.05 12.41 2.09
CA PRO A 157 -5.99 13.54 2.08
C PRO A 157 -5.60 14.64 1.09
N ILE A 158 -4.30 14.80 0.82
CA ILE A 158 -3.76 15.80 -0.12
C ILE A 158 -2.97 15.06 -1.20
N PRO A 159 -3.37 15.16 -2.49
CA PRO A 159 -2.62 14.55 -3.59
C PRO A 159 -1.21 15.13 -3.73
N ASN A 160 -0.26 14.35 -4.22
CA ASN A 160 1.16 14.76 -4.31
C ASN A 160 1.35 16.07 -5.07
N HIS A 161 0.66 16.29 -6.19
CA HIS A 161 0.78 17.53 -6.97
C HIS A 161 0.26 18.78 -6.24
N LYS A 162 -0.51 18.62 -5.16
CA LYS A 162 -0.97 19.71 -4.27
C LYS A 162 -0.09 19.88 -3.04
N GLN A 163 0.88 19.00 -2.81
CA GLN A 163 1.84 19.15 -1.73
C GLN A 163 2.81 20.27 -2.07
N LYS A 164 3.07 21.18 -1.11
CA LYS A 164 3.89 22.39 -1.32
C LYS A 164 5.20 22.16 -2.08
N PRO A 165 6.00 21.11 -1.82
CA PRO A 165 7.24 20.86 -2.54
C PRO A 165 7.06 20.54 -4.03
N PHE A 166 5.88 20.07 -4.42
CA PHE A 166 5.61 19.54 -5.77
C PHE A 166 4.74 20.44 -6.65
N THR A 167 4.14 21.50 -6.10
CA THR A 167 3.23 22.38 -6.86
C THR A 167 3.91 23.04 -8.06
N LYS A 168 5.21 23.27 -7.99
CA LYS A 168 5.99 23.85 -9.10
C LYS A 168 6.16 22.92 -10.31
N TYR A 169 5.99 21.61 -10.12
CA TYR A 169 6.16 20.60 -11.18
C TYR A 169 4.83 20.22 -11.87
N CYS A 170 3.70 20.53 -11.28
CA CYS A 170 2.41 20.22 -11.85
C CYS A 170 1.50 21.45 -11.88
N LYS A 171 1.44 22.10 -13.06
CA LYS A 171 0.56 23.26 -13.32
C LYS A 171 -0.85 22.84 -13.73
N THR A 172 -1.06 21.57 -14.09
CA THR A 172 -2.34 21.04 -14.58
C THR A 172 -3.23 20.62 -13.41
N LYS A 173 -4.53 20.93 -13.52
CA LYS A 173 -5.54 20.42 -12.59
C LYS A 173 -5.79 18.93 -12.85
N LEU A 174 -5.63 18.09 -11.85
CA LEU A 174 -5.93 16.65 -11.91
C LEU A 174 -7.31 16.40 -11.28
N LEU A 175 -8.37 16.78 -11.98
CA LEU A 175 -9.74 16.85 -11.46
C LEU A 175 -10.20 15.54 -10.82
N ILE A 176 -9.91 14.39 -11.45
CA ILE A 176 -10.30 13.07 -10.93
C ILE A 176 -9.56 12.78 -9.63
N THR A 177 -8.23 12.96 -9.60
CA THR A 177 -7.40 12.75 -8.40
C THR A 177 -7.83 13.65 -7.26
N GLU A 178 -8.07 14.93 -7.54
CA GLU A 178 -8.49 15.92 -6.55
C GLU A 178 -9.88 15.61 -5.99
N LYS A 179 -10.80 15.12 -6.83
CA LYS A 179 -12.12 14.65 -6.40
C LYS A 179 -11.99 13.41 -5.50
N ILE A 180 -11.28 12.38 -5.97
CA ILE A 180 -11.14 11.11 -5.25
C ILE A 180 -10.46 11.33 -3.89
N SER A 181 -9.44 12.17 -3.80
CA SER A 181 -8.76 12.46 -2.53
C SER A 181 -9.68 13.05 -1.46
N LYS A 182 -10.78 13.70 -1.87
CA LYS A 182 -11.81 14.22 -0.95
C LYS A 182 -12.84 13.16 -0.54
N GLU A 183 -12.93 12.06 -1.26
CA GLU A 183 -13.97 11.03 -1.07
C GLU A 183 -13.45 9.78 -0.35
N ILE A 184 -12.16 9.48 -0.43
CA ILE A 184 -11.58 8.21 0.05
C ILE A 184 -11.53 8.09 1.56
N VAL A 185 -11.81 6.86 2.04
CA VAL A 185 -11.63 6.41 3.42
C VAL A 185 -11.16 4.95 3.39
N SER A 186 -10.11 4.63 4.14
CA SER A 186 -9.63 3.25 4.30
C SER A 186 -10.18 2.66 5.59
N ILE A 187 -10.97 1.60 5.48
CA ILE A 187 -11.48 0.83 6.63
C ILE A 187 -10.46 -0.23 7.07
N PRO A 188 -10.56 -0.71 8.33
CA PRO A 188 -9.63 -1.70 8.85
C PRO A 188 -9.61 -2.98 8.02
N ILE A 189 -8.41 -3.41 7.61
CA ILE A 189 -8.16 -4.69 6.97
C ILE A 189 -6.76 -5.19 7.34
N TYR A 190 -6.68 -6.34 8.01
CA TYR A 190 -5.44 -7.04 8.36
C TYR A 190 -5.72 -8.54 8.58
N PRO A 191 -4.68 -9.42 8.47
CA PRO A 191 -4.88 -10.88 8.42
C PRO A 191 -5.50 -11.51 9.67
N PHE A 192 -5.50 -10.79 10.80
CA PHE A 192 -5.96 -11.28 12.09
C PHE A 192 -7.28 -10.69 12.56
N LEU A 193 -8.01 -9.94 11.70
CA LEU A 193 -9.37 -9.48 11.98
C LEU A 193 -10.27 -10.68 12.32
N LYS A 194 -10.91 -10.63 13.49
CA LYS A 194 -11.84 -11.66 13.95
C LYS A 194 -13.14 -11.60 13.15
N LYS A 195 -13.84 -12.73 13.06
CA LYS A 195 -15.15 -12.80 12.37
C LYS A 195 -16.17 -11.80 12.96
N THR A 196 -16.16 -11.61 14.28
CA THR A 196 -17.01 -10.64 14.98
C THR A 196 -16.71 -9.21 14.57
N GLU A 197 -15.43 -8.84 14.46
CA GLU A 197 -15.00 -7.50 14.02
C GLU A 197 -15.39 -7.23 12.57
N ILE A 198 -15.19 -8.21 11.66
CA ILE A 198 -15.62 -8.13 10.26
C ILE A 198 -17.13 -7.89 10.18
N SER A 199 -17.94 -8.66 10.95
CA SER A 199 -19.39 -8.51 11.00
C SER A 199 -19.80 -7.16 11.58
N LYS A 200 -19.13 -6.69 12.65
CA LYS A 200 -19.34 -5.34 13.23
C LYS A 200 -19.12 -4.26 12.18
N ILE A 201 -17.99 -4.29 11.46
CA ILE A 201 -17.65 -3.31 10.42
C ILE A 201 -18.72 -3.28 9.33
N ILE A 202 -19.13 -4.43 8.80
CA ILE A 202 -20.16 -4.54 7.76
C ILE A 202 -21.49 -3.98 8.24
N ASN A 203 -21.95 -4.42 9.43
CA ASN A 203 -23.24 -4.02 9.97
C ASN A 203 -23.31 -2.51 10.26
N VAL A 204 -22.24 -1.94 10.80
CA VAL A 204 -22.18 -0.49 11.07
C VAL A 204 -22.18 0.29 9.75
N ILE A 205 -21.38 -0.10 8.77
CA ILE A 205 -21.32 0.59 7.45
C ILE A 205 -22.67 0.54 6.75
N ASN A 206 -23.41 -0.57 6.86
CA ASN A 206 -24.72 -0.72 6.22
C ASN A 206 -25.83 0.15 6.88
N LYS A 207 -25.61 0.60 8.11
CA LYS A 207 -26.53 1.54 8.80
C LYS A 207 -26.28 3.00 8.42
N PHE A 208 -25.15 3.32 7.81
CA PHE A 208 -24.84 4.67 7.32
C PHE A 208 -25.55 4.93 6.00
#